data_861511a0308ebd22fcef0dcb4fc9bb3a
#
_entry.id   861511a0308ebd22fcef0dcb4fc9bb3a
#
_cell.length_a   1.000
_cell.length_b   1.000
_cell.length_c   1.000
_cell.angle_alpha   90.00
_cell.angle_beta   90.00
_cell.angle_gamma   90.00
#
_symmetry.space_group_name_H-M   'P 1'
#
loop_
_entity.id
_entity.type
_entity.pdbx_description
1 polymer ?
#
loop_
_entity_poly.entity_id
_entity_poly.type
_entity_poly.pdbx_seq_one_letter_code
_entity_poly.pdbx_strand_id
1 'polypeptide(L)'
;EQQYGIQGSRYLHMWLKPDECSAIPNGRKDNTHYNIYGARVVAGALADAIGDVVPELKPYVRHYDSVVSTQGRGNHLTLQDAIKALHPGRTYRILVIDGTWQTPKIPRGVKVEIDKYSSVEIQ
;
A
#
# COMPACT_ATOMS: atom_id res chain seq x y z
N GLU A 1 -2.63 13.98 9.64
CA GLU A 1 -2.46 13.56 11.06
C GLU A 1 -3.66 13.93 11.93
N GLN A 2 -4.27 15.08 11.75
CA GLN A 2 -5.47 15.48 12.51
C GLN A 2 -6.59 14.43 12.46
N GLN A 3 -6.78 13.78 11.33
CA GLN A 3 -7.78 12.72 11.14
C GLN A 3 -7.55 11.50 12.04
N TYR A 4 -6.29 11.18 12.33
CA TYR A 4 -5.90 10.02 13.14
C TYR A 4 -5.79 10.29 14.63
N GLY A 5 -5.69 11.55 15.04
CA GLY A 5 -5.38 11.95 16.41
C GLY A 5 -3.99 11.53 16.87
N ILE A 6 -3.63 11.90 18.10
CA ILE A 6 -2.28 11.65 18.66
C ILE A 6 -1.94 10.15 18.70
N GLN A 7 -2.86 9.31 19.14
CA GLN A 7 -2.61 7.87 19.28
C GLN A 7 -2.61 7.18 17.89
N GLY A 8 -3.55 7.54 17.02
CA GLY A 8 -3.64 6.97 15.68
C GLY A 8 -2.47 7.37 14.77
N SER A 9 -1.92 8.58 14.94
CA SER A 9 -0.77 9.02 14.14
C SER A 9 0.50 8.19 14.38
N ARG A 10 0.62 7.53 15.53
CA ARG A 10 1.72 6.58 15.78
C ARG A 10 1.77 5.43 14.81
N TYR A 11 0.61 4.98 14.30
CA TYR A 11 0.54 3.92 13.27
C TYR A 11 1.09 4.38 11.91
N LEU A 12 1.21 5.67 11.69
CA LEU A 12 1.82 6.24 10.49
C LEU A 12 3.34 6.37 10.59
N HIS A 13 3.90 6.32 11.80
CA HIS A 13 5.29 6.60 12.09
C HIS A 13 6.05 5.35 12.55
N MET A 14 7.36 5.48 12.71
CA MET A 14 8.25 4.40 13.14
C MET A 14 8.16 4.15 14.66
N TRP A 15 6.99 3.70 15.10
CA TRP A 15 6.76 3.24 16.46
C TRP A 15 6.79 1.72 16.49
N LEU A 16 7.81 1.17 17.12
CA LEU A 16 8.07 -0.28 17.25
C LEU A 16 8.21 -0.64 18.73
N LYS A 17 7.61 -1.75 19.12
CA LYS A 17 7.85 -2.35 20.43
C LYS A 17 9.21 -3.05 20.44
N PRO A 18 9.82 -3.28 21.62
CA PRO A 18 10.96 -4.19 21.71
C PRO A 18 10.64 -5.53 21.05
N ASP A 19 11.62 -6.09 20.36
CA ASP A 19 11.57 -7.37 19.65
C ASP A 19 10.58 -7.47 18.46
N GLU A 20 9.92 -6.36 18.10
CA GLU A 20 9.02 -6.32 16.93
C GLU A 20 9.77 -6.33 15.59
N CYS A 21 11.00 -5.84 15.58
CA CYS A 21 11.87 -5.80 14.40
C CYS A 21 13.30 -6.23 14.78
N SER A 22 13.82 -7.26 14.15
CA SER A 22 15.17 -7.78 14.44
C SER A 22 16.29 -6.76 14.22
N ALA A 23 16.10 -5.80 13.29
CA ALA A 23 17.04 -4.71 13.07
C ALA A 23 16.98 -3.61 14.14
N ILE A 24 15.92 -3.57 14.94
CA ILE A 24 15.69 -2.57 15.99
C ILE A 24 15.18 -3.29 17.26
N PRO A 25 16.02 -4.13 17.91
CA PRO A 25 15.57 -5.03 18.96
C PRO A 25 15.02 -4.30 20.21
N ASN A 26 15.50 -3.08 20.48
CA ASN A 26 15.02 -2.27 21.61
C ASN A 26 13.72 -1.50 21.33
N GLY A 27 13.15 -1.68 20.13
CA GLY A 27 12.01 -0.89 19.68
C GLY A 27 12.40 0.56 19.32
N ARG A 28 11.42 1.34 18.92
CA ARG A 28 11.62 2.74 18.51
C ARG A 28 10.37 3.57 18.81
N LYS A 29 10.56 4.80 19.25
CA LYS A 29 9.50 5.80 19.42
C LYS A 29 9.87 7.03 18.59
N ASP A 30 9.40 7.06 17.36
CA ASP A 30 9.77 8.10 16.41
C ASP A 30 8.52 8.73 15.82
N ASN A 31 8.33 10.02 16.04
CA ASN A 31 7.20 10.81 15.55
C ASN A 31 7.53 11.57 14.25
N THR A 32 8.71 11.35 13.68
CA THR A 32 9.23 12.14 12.56
C THR A 32 9.27 11.32 11.26
N HIS A 33 9.73 10.07 11.35
CA HIS A 33 9.86 9.21 10.19
C HIS A 33 8.60 8.36 10.01
N TYR A 34 8.01 8.43 8.84
CA TYR A 34 6.89 7.55 8.47
C TYR A 34 7.36 6.11 8.31
N ASN A 35 6.52 5.17 8.72
CA ASN A 35 6.63 3.79 8.25
C ASN A 35 6.07 3.69 6.81
N ILE A 36 6.17 2.51 6.19
CA ILE A 36 5.71 2.31 4.80
C ILE A 36 4.22 2.63 4.63
N TYR A 37 3.40 2.25 5.59
CA TYR A 37 1.97 2.57 5.57
C TYR A 37 1.71 4.07 5.65
N GLY A 38 2.35 4.76 6.61
CA GLY A 38 2.23 6.21 6.77
C GLY A 38 2.71 6.98 5.55
N ALA A 39 3.84 6.58 4.97
CA ALA A 39 4.35 7.18 3.73
C ALA A 39 3.34 7.09 2.57
N ARG A 40 2.62 5.97 2.45
CA ARG A 40 1.57 5.80 1.42
C ARG A 40 0.35 6.65 1.68
N VAL A 41 -0.11 6.72 2.93
CA VAL A 41 -1.25 7.57 3.31
C VAL A 41 -0.96 9.03 2.95
N VAL A 42 0.23 9.51 3.29
CA VAL A 42 0.66 10.88 2.98
C VAL A 42 0.83 11.09 1.48
N ALA A 43 1.44 10.15 0.77
CA ALA A 43 1.61 10.23 -0.68
C ALA A 43 0.26 10.28 -1.41
N GLY A 44 -0.74 9.50 -0.95
CA GLY A 44 -2.10 9.54 -1.50
C GLY A 44 -2.76 10.90 -1.32
N ALA A 45 -2.67 11.47 -0.11
CA ALA A 45 -3.20 12.80 0.17
C ALA A 45 -2.50 13.90 -0.66
N LEU A 46 -1.20 13.79 -0.86
CA LEU A 46 -0.44 14.72 -1.73
C LEU A 46 -0.85 14.58 -3.20
N ALA A 47 -1.03 13.35 -3.68
CA ALA A 47 -1.47 13.12 -5.06
C ALA A 47 -2.85 13.74 -5.33
N ASP A 48 -3.79 13.62 -4.39
CA ASP A 48 -5.10 14.26 -4.48
C ASP A 48 -4.97 15.81 -4.49
N ALA A 49 -4.19 16.36 -3.57
CA ALA A 49 -3.96 17.80 -3.49
C ALA A 49 -3.31 18.34 -4.76
N ILE A 50 -2.35 17.63 -5.35
CA ILE A 50 -1.74 18.00 -6.64
C ILE A 50 -2.80 17.99 -7.76
N GLY A 51 -3.65 16.96 -7.82
CA GLY A 51 -4.73 16.88 -8.79
C GLY A 51 -5.76 18.00 -8.66
N ASP A 52 -5.98 18.52 -7.46
CA ASP A 52 -6.89 19.65 -7.22
C ASP A 52 -6.26 21.00 -7.60
N VAL A 53 -4.95 21.17 -7.38
CA VAL A 53 -4.21 22.41 -7.72
C VAL A 53 -3.84 22.46 -9.20
N VAL A 54 -3.57 21.31 -9.83
CA VAL A 54 -3.21 21.17 -11.25
C VAL A 54 -4.23 20.22 -11.91
N PRO A 55 -5.37 20.75 -12.38
CA PRO A 55 -6.49 19.90 -12.87
C PRO A 55 -6.11 18.96 -14.01
N GLU A 56 -5.10 19.33 -14.83
CA GLU A 56 -4.59 18.50 -15.92
C GLU A 56 -3.97 17.18 -15.43
N LEU A 57 -3.51 17.12 -14.17
CA LEU A 57 -2.94 15.91 -13.57
C LEU A 57 -3.99 15.02 -12.92
N LYS A 58 -5.19 15.55 -12.63
CA LYS A 58 -6.27 14.81 -11.95
C LYS A 58 -6.64 13.48 -12.63
N PRO A 59 -6.72 13.37 -13.98
CA PRO A 59 -6.99 12.11 -14.64
C PRO A 59 -5.92 11.03 -14.46
N TYR A 60 -4.71 11.41 -14.04
CA TYR A 60 -3.57 10.51 -13.83
C TYR A 60 -3.41 10.06 -12.38
N VAL A 61 -4.14 10.66 -11.44
CA VAL A 61 -4.13 10.21 -10.04
C VAL A 61 -4.73 8.81 -9.94
N ARG A 62 -4.01 7.90 -9.30
CA ARG A 62 -4.44 6.50 -9.09
C ARG A 62 -4.41 6.18 -7.61
N HIS A 63 -5.49 5.54 -7.15
CA HIS A 63 -5.57 4.98 -5.81
C HIS A 63 -5.55 3.46 -5.89
N TYR A 64 -4.79 2.84 -5.00
CA TYR A 64 -4.68 1.40 -4.92
C TYR A 64 -5.22 0.90 -3.58
N ASP A 65 -6.08 -0.11 -3.63
CA ASP A 65 -6.59 -0.79 -2.44
C ASP A 65 -5.51 -1.61 -1.75
N SER A 66 -4.56 -2.10 -2.54
CA SER A 66 -3.47 -2.93 -2.05
C SER A 66 -2.23 -2.79 -2.92
N VAL A 67 -1.07 -2.97 -2.30
CA VAL A 67 0.23 -3.03 -2.97
C VAL A 67 0.90 -4.34 -2.62
N VAL A 68 1.44 -5.03 -3.63
CA VAL A 68 2.13 -6.31 -3.51
C VAL A 68 3.62 -6.12 -3.69
N SER A 69 4.42 -6.66 -2.77
CA SER A 69 5.88 -6.64 -2.82
C SER A 69 6.46 -7.86 -2.11
N THR A 70 7.34 -8.60 -2.79
CA THR A 70 8.12 -9.69 -2.19
C THR A 70 9.05 -9.22 -1.09
N GLN A 71 9.42 -7.93 -1.11
CA GLN A 71 10.35 -7.31 -0.16
C GLN A 71 9.65 -6.66 1.03
N GLY A 72 8.35 -6.89 1.24
CA GLY A 72 7.60 -6.33 2.36
C GLY A 72 7.29 -4.82 2.26
N ARG A 73 7.45 -4.22 1.08
CA ARG A 73 7.12 -2.80 0.83
C ARG A 73 5.64 -2.59 0.52
N GLY A 74 4.85 -3.67 0.59
CA GLY A 74 3.43 -3.73 0.28
C GLY A 74 2.55 -4.11 1.45
N ASN A 75 1.27 -4.22 1.17
CA ASN A 75 0.28 -4.77 2.10
C ASN A 75 0.34 -6.31 2.11
N HIS A 76 0.75 -6.90 0.98
CA HIS A 76 0.84 -8.35 0.80
C HIS A 76 2.20 -8.73 0.21
N LEU A 77 2.70 -9.89 0.65
CA LEU A 77 3.94 -10.48 0.14
C LEU A 77 3.72 -11.25 -1.16
N THR A 78 2.49 -11.68 -1.44
CA THR A 78 2.15 -12.40 -2.67
C THR A 78 0.91 -11.81 -3.34
N LEU A 79 0.88 -11.89 -4.69
CA LEU A 79 -0.27 -11.44 -5.47
C LEU A 79 -1.51 -12.29 -5.17
N GLN A 80 -1.33 -13.60 -4.96
CA GLN A 80 -2.45 -14.50 -4.66
C GLN A 80 -3.09 -14.19 -3.30
N ASP A 81 -2.33 -13.77 -2.30
CA ASP A 81 -2.88 -13.38 -0.99
C ASP A 81 -3.61 -12.05 -1.07
N ALA A 82 -3.11 -11.10 -1.86
CA ALA A 82 -3.81 -9.87 -2.14
C ALA A 82 -5.19 -10.14 -2.78
N ILE A 83 -5.25 -11.06 -3.74
CA ILE A 83 -6.51 -11.46 -4.41
C ILE A 83 -7.46 -12.20 -3.46
N LYS A 84 -6.96 -13.10 -2.62
CA LYS A 84 -7.77 -13.83 -1.62
C LYS A 84 -8.43 -12.92 -0.58
N ALA A 85 -7.84 -11.77 -0.31
CA ALA A 85 -8.39 -10.78 0.62
C ALA A 85 -9.56 -9.96 0.04
N LEU A 86 -9.86 -10.09 -1.25
CA LEU A 86 -10.92 -9.34 -1.91
C LEU A 86 -12.28 -10.06 -1.79
N HIS A 87 -13.34 -9.25 -1.76
CA HIS A 87 -14.72 -9.73 -1.69
C HIS A 87 -15.54 -9.18 -2.86
N PRO A 88 -16.58 -9.88 -3.32
CA PRO A 88 -17.52 -9.34 -4.32
C PRO A 88 -18.17 -8.03 -3.83
N GLY A 89 -18.51 -7.15 -4.75
CA GLY A 89 -19.26 -5.93 -4.45
C GLY A 89 -18.76 -4.65 -5.12
N ARG A 90 -17.45 -4.58 -5.43
CA ARG A 90 -16.86 -3.45 -6.17
C ARG A 90 -15.65 -3.89 -7.00
N THR A 91 -15.14 -3.01 -7.82
CA THR A 91 -13.85 -3.20 -8.49
C THR A 91 -12.72 -2.73 -7.58
N TYR A 92 -11.71 -3.57 -7.41
CA TYR A 92 -10.49 -3.27 -6.66
C TYR A 92 -9.36 -2.94 -7.61
N ARG A 93 -8.38 -2.18 -7.13
CA ARG A 93 -7.14 -1.91 -7.85
C ARG A 93 -5.94 -2.30 -7.01
N ILE A 94 -5.08 -3.16 -7.57
CA ILE A 94 -3.85 -3.65 -6.94
C ILE A 94 -2.66 -3.16 -7.73
N LEU A 95 -1.62 -2.67 -7.03
CA LEU A 95 -0.33 -2.35 -7.62
C LEU A 95 0.70 -3.42 -7.24
N VAL A 96 1.38 -3.99 -8.23
CA VAL A 96 2.51 -4.91 -8.04
C VAL A 96 3.81 -4.18 -8.35
N ILE A 97 4.69 -4.05 -7.36
CA ILE A 97 5.89 -3.21 -7.48
C ILE A 97 7.20 -3.96 -7.70
N ASP A 98 7.23 -5.25 -7.41
CA ASP A 98 8.38 -6.14 -7.64
C ASP A 98 7.96 -7.60 -7.80
N GLY A 99 8.89 -8.44 -8.22
CA GLY A 99 8.74 -9.90 -8.31
C GLY A 99 8.27 -10.41 -9.66
N THR A 100 8.28 -11.76 -9.78
CA THR A 100 7.71 -12.52 -10.89
C THR A 100 6.57 -13.38 -10.34
N TRP A 101 5.43 -13.33 -10.99
CA TRP A 101 4.19 -13.89 -10.46
C TRP A 101 3.52 -14.80 -11.49
N GLN A 102 2.81 -15.80 -11.00
CA GLN A 102 1.83 -16.52 -11.82
C GLN A 102 0.53 -15.73 -11.88
N THR A 103 -0.18 -15.82 -12.99
CA THR A 103 -1.52 -15.25 -13.11
C THR A 103 -2.41 -15.75 -11.98
N PRO A 104 -2.95 -14.85 -11.13
CA PRO A 104 -3.69 -15.26 -9.94
C PRO A 104 -5.06 -15.82 -10.29
N LYS A 105 -5.54 -16.76 -9.49
CA LYS A 105 -6.94 -17.22 -9.57
C LYS A 105 -7.84 -16.18 -8.90
N ILE A 106 -8.70 -15.54 -9.69
CA ILE A 106 -9.65 -14.55 -9.22
C ILE A 106 -10.93 -15.27 -8.76
N PRO A 107 -11.37 -15.09 -7.49
CA PRO A 107 -12.60 -15.68 -7.00
C PRO A 107 -13.83 -15.22 -7.81
N ARG A 108 -14.83 -16.08 -7.89
CA ARG A 108 -16.07 -15.77 -8.62
C ARG A 108 -16.74 -14.50 -8.06
N GLY A 109 -17.09 -13.58 -8.94
CA GLY A 109 -17.76 -12.33 -8.58
C GLY A 109 -16.82 -11.21 -8.10
N VAL A 110 -15.52 -11.47 -7.94
CA VAL A 110 -14.51 -10.45 -7.63
C VAL A 110 -14.08 -9.77 -8.92
N LYS A 111 -14.02 -8.44 -8.90
CA LYS A 111 -13.48 -7.61 -9.99
C LYS A 111 -12.21 -6.92 -9.52
N VAL A 112 -11.12 -7.08 -10.25
CA VAL A 112 -9.83 -6.49 -9.89
C VAL A 112 -9.09 -6.01 -11.14
N GLU A 113 -8.51 -4.83 -11.04
CA GLU A 113 -7.53 -4.28 -11.97
C GLU A 113 -6.14 -4.42 -11.34
N ILE A 114 -5.19 -4.98 -12.08
CA ILE A 114 -3.83 -5.19 -11.60
C ILE A 114 -2.90 -4.32 -12.43
N ASP A 115 -2.39 -3.26 -11.80
CA ASP A 115 -1.31 -2.45 -12.34
C ASP A 115 0.03 -2.99 -11.85
N LYS A 116 1.06 -2.82 -12.65
CA LYS A 116 2.40 -3.31 -12.30
C LYS A 116 3.49 -2.36 -12.78
N TYR A 117 4.62 -2.36 -12.07
CA TYR A 117 5.83 -1.71 -12.57
C TYR A 117 6.39 -2.47 -13.77
N SER A 118 7.13 -1.77 -14.63
CA SER A 118 7.72 -2.36 -15.85
C SER A 118 8.67 -3.53 -15.57
N SER A 119 9.28 -3.55 -14.39
CA SER A 119 10.17 -4.62 -13.92
C SER A 119 9.44 -5.87 -13.42
N VAL A 120 8.12 -5.84 -13.33
CA VAL A 120 7.30 -6.95 -12.82
C VAL A 120 6.82 -7.83 -13.97
N GLU A 121 6.95 -9.14 -13.81
CA GLU A 121 6.41 -10.14 -14.73
C GLU A 121 5.22 -10.88 -14.10
N ILE A 122 4.14 -11.02 -14.87
CA ILE A 122 2.98 -11.87 -14.52
C ILE A 122 2.79 -12.83 -15.68
N GLN A 123 2.96 -14.13 -15.40
CA GLN A 123 2.95 -15.22 -16.38
C GLN A 123 1.63 -15.98 -16.35
#